data_c62775994b8b81b78c238e788304299e
#
_entry.id   c62775994b8b81b78c238e788304299e
#
_cell.length_a   1.000
_cell.length_b   1.000
_cell.length_c   1.000
_cell.angle_alpha   90.00
_cell.angle_beta   90.00
_cell.angle_gamma   90.00
#
_symmetry.space_group_name_H-M   'P 1'
#
loop_
_entity.id
_entity.type
_entity.pdbx_description
1 polymer ?
#
loop_
_entity_poly.entity_id
_entity_poly.type
_entity_poly.pdbx_seq_one_letter_code
_entity_poly.pdbx_strand_id
1 'polypeptide(L)'
;MACYALSDIHGRLKTLDRLLEKVSPAENDEIYILGDMVDRGPDSVEVMKLCRNLPNATVLLGNHEQLMLDFFHNPQDQEALLNWAINGGVPTARGLMKMKADARHDLLDWAAGLARWIVKTVAGRTYVLVHAGLRTEKLAADAADHISA
;
A
#
# COMPACT_ATOMS: atom_id res chain seq x y z
N MET A 1 18.81 13.82 -5.30
CA MET A 1 17.50 13.35 -4.83
C MET A 1 16.81 12.67 -6.00
N ALA A 2 16.65 11.37 -5.93
CA ALA A 2 15.89 10.60 -6.89
C ALA A 2 14.49 10.28 -6.32
N CYS A 3 13.54 9.96 -7.19
CA CYS A 3 12.20 9.49 -6.80
C CYS A 3 11.98 8.12 -7.45
N TYR A 4 11.68 7.14 -6.63
CA TYR A 4 11.38 5.78 -7.06
C TYR A 4 9.91 5.48 -6.84
N ALA A 5 9.28 4.78 -7.77
CA ALA A 5 7.91 4.30 -7.61
C ALA A 5 7.85 2.81 -7.93
N LEU A 6 7.16 2.05 -7.09
CA LEU A 6 6.93 0.62 -7.26
C LEU A 6 5.54 0.26 -6.77
N SER A 7 5.02 -0.88 -7.22
CA SER A 7 3.69 -1.37 -6.88
C SER A 7 3.62 -2.90 -7.00
N ASP A 8 2.51 -3.49 -6.60
CA ASP A 8 2.22 -4.91 -6.83
C ASP A 8 3.26 -5.87 -6.24
N ILE A 9 3.68 -5.61 -5.01
CA ILE A 9 4.70 -6.41 -4.29
C ILE A 9 4.14 -7.79 -3.94
N HIS A 10 2.86 -7.86 -3.59
CA HIS A 10 2.13 -9.08 -3.34
C HIS A 10 2.86 -10.09 -2.44
N GLY A 11 3.23 -9.67 -1.23
CA GLY A 11 3.82 -10.53 -0.22
C GLY A 11 5.18 -11.16 -0.63
N ARG A 12 5.89 -10.57 -1.58
CA ARG A 12 7.18 -11.08 -2.08
C ARG A 12 8.36 -10.36 -1.44
N LEU A 13 8.54 -10.56 -0.13
CA LEU A 13 9.56 -9.89 0.67
C LEU A 13 10.95 -9.99 0.06
N LYS A 14 11.40 -11.19 -0.28
CA LYS A 14 12.75 -11.40 -0.85
C LYS A 14 12.98 -10.64 -2.17
N THR A 15 11.92 -10.48 -2.96
CA THR A 15 12.01 -9.71 -4.21
C THR A 15 12.12 -8.23 -3.92
N LEU A 16 11.35 -7.73 -2.96
CA LEU A 16 11.41 -6.34 -2.50
C LEU A 16 12.78 -6.00 -1.92
N ASP A 17 13.32 -6.84 -1.03
CA ASP A 17 14.65 -6.66 -0.44
C ASP A 17 15.73 -6.55 -1.53
N ARG A 18 15.75 -7.50 -2.48
CA ARG A 18 16.69 -7.47 -3.60
C ARG A 18 16.55 -6.25 -4.50
N LEU A 19 15.31 -5.76 -4.68
CA LEU A 19 15.06 -4.53 -5.43
C LEU A 19 15.65 -3.32 -4.70
N LEU A 20 15.38 -3.20 -3.39
CA LEU A 20 15.88 -2.13 -2.55
C LEU A 20 17.41 -2.13 -2.47
N GLU A 21 18.02 -3.30 -2.31
CA GLU A 21 19.49 -3.46 -2.36
C GLU A 21 20.07 -3.00 -3.71
N LYS A 22 19.43 -3.38 -4.82
CA LYS A 22 19.88 -3.00 -6.16
C LYS A 22 19.73 -1.53 -6.45
N VAL A 23 18.61 -0.92 -6.01
CA VAL A 23 18.34 0.52 -6.18
C VAL A 23 19.22 1.32 -5.23
N SER A 24 19.46 0.81 -4.01
CA SER A 24 20.27 1.43 -2.96
C SER A 24 19.92 2.92 -2.78
N PRO A 25 18.66 3.24 -2.41
CA PRO A 25 18.22 4.63 -2.33
C PRO A 25 19.04 5.40 -1.28
N ALA A 26 19.45 6.61 -1.63
CA ALA A 26 20.14 7.48 -0.71
C ALA A 26 19.19 8.04 0.37
N GLU A 27 19.73 8.55 1.46
CA GLU A 27 18.95 9.05 2.61
C GLU A 27 17.94 10.15 2.24
N ASN A 28 18.22 10.93 1.21
CA ASN A 28 17.36 12.02 0.72
C ASN A 28 16.57 11.66 -0.54
N ASP A 29 16.59 10.39 -0.96
CA ASP A 29 15.73 9.91 -2.04
C ASP A 29 14.32 9.60 -1.52
N GLU A 30 13.32 9.69 -2.39
CA GLU A 30 11.92 9.42 -2.06
C GLU A 30 11.46 8.12 -2.70
N ILE A 31 10.71 7.32 -1.95
CA ILE A 31 10.16 6.04 -2.40
C ILE A 31 8.64 6.09 -2.33
N TYR A 32 7.98 5.76 -3.42
CA TYR A 32 6.53 5.69 -3.51
C TYR A 32 6.09 4.25 -3.75
N ILE A 33 5.35 3.68 -2.79
CA ILE A 33 4.76 2.34 -2.88
C ILE A 33 3.29 2.53 -3.22
N LEU A 34 2.91 2.21 -4.44
CA LEU A 34 1.60 2.56 -4.99
C LEU A 34 0.52 1.51 -4.66
N GLY A 35 0.68 0.76 -3.56
CA GLY A 35 -0.29 -0.24 -3.11
C GLY A 35 0.03 -1.67 -3.56
N ASP A 36 -0.87 -2.59 -3.21
CA ASP A 36 -0.78 -4.02 -3.45
C ASP A 36 0.48 -4.67 -2.85
N MET A 37 0.70 -4.36 -1.57
CA MET A 37 1.74 -4.99 -0.76
C MET A 37 1.39 -6.43 -0.39
N VAL A 38 0.08 -6.71 -0.23
CA VAL A 38 -0.46 -7.94 0.33
C VAL A 38 -0.95 -8.92 -0.73
N ASP A 39 -1.33 -10.10 -0.27
CA ASP A 39 -1.94 -11.20 -1.02
C ASP A 39 -1.00 -11.93 -1.98
N ARG A 40 -1.42 -13.13 -2.40
CA ARG A 40 -0.75 -14.01 -3.34
C ARG A 40 0.56 -14.59 -2.82
N GLY A 41 1.49 -13.75 -2.38
CA GLY A 41 2.78 -14.19 -1.82
C GLY A 41 2.71 -14.56 -0.34
N PRO A 42 3.75 -15.22 0.18
CA PRO A 42 3.73 -15.78 1.54
C PRO A 42 3.97 -14.75 2.66
N ASP A 43 4.60 -13.61 2.37
CA ASP A 43 5.21 -12.73 3.37
C ASP A 43 4.50 -11.36 3.48
N SER A 44 3.16 -11.33 3.27
CA SER A 44 2.38 -10.07 3.23
C SER A 44 2.56 -9.21 4.48
N VAL A 45 2.56 -9.82 5.67
CA VAL A 45 2.71 -9.12 6.94
C VAL A 45 4.10 -8.47 7.04
N GLU A 46 5.13 -9.19 6.66
CA GLU A 46 6.52 -8.72 6.67
C GLU A 46 6.73 -7.61 5.64
N VAL A 47 6.12 -7.72 4.47
CA VAL A 47 6.13 -6.65 3.44
C VAL A 47 5.44 -5.40 3.97
N MET A 48 4.25 -5.50 4.60
CA MET A 48 3.57 -4.36 5.21
C MET A 48 4.45 -3.67 6.27
N LYS A 49 5.07 -4.47 7.15
CA LYS A 49 5.98 -3.93 8.19
C LYS A 49 7.19 -3.25 7.60
N LEU A 50 7.80 -3.84 6.57
CA LEU A 50 8.95 -3.24 5.88
C LEU A 50 8.52 -1.90 5.25
N CYS A 51 7.44 -1.88 4.48
CA CYS A 51 6.95 -0.68 3.80
C CYS A 51 6.59 0.44 4.79
N ARG A 52 5.95 0.09 5.92
CA ARG A 52 5.61 1.04 6.99
C ARG A 52 6.84 1.71 7.61
N ASN A 53 7.92 0.96 7.75
CA ASN A 53 9.14 1.42 8.43
C ASN A 53 10.25 1.88 7.47
N LEU A 54 10.01 1.81 6.17
CA LEU A 54 11.01 2.21 5.17
C LEU A 54 11.19 3.74 5.22
N PRO A 55 12.42 4.25 5.44
CA PRO A 55 12.68 5.69 5.48
C PRO A 55 12.28 6.35 4.16
N ASN A 56 11.72 7.56 4.25
CA ASN A 56 11.33 8.37 3.10
C ASN A 56 10.34 7.68 2.13
N ALA A 57 9.61 6.68 2.61
CA ALA A 57 8.59 6.01 1.82
C ALA A 57 7.20 6.63 2.06
N THR A 58 6.50 6.86 0.98
CA THR A 58 5.06 7.14 0.97
C THR A 58 4.34 5.94 0.39
N VAL A 59 3.40 5.39 1.16
CA VAL A 59 2.65 4.19 0.79
C VAL A 59 1.21 4.58 0.46
N LEU A 60 0.70 4.08 -0.65
CA LEU A 60 -0.70 4.25 -1.05
C LEU A 60 -1.49 2.96 -0.83
N LEU A 61 -2.80 3.14 -0.70
CA LEU A 61 -3.75 2.04 -0.60
C LEU A 61 -3.99 1.42 -1.98
N GLY A 62 -3.70 0.13 -2.12
CA GLY A 62 -4.10 -0.66 -3.29
C GLY A 62 -5.46 -1.34 -3.09
N ASN A 63 -5.97 -1.97 -4.15
CA ASN A 63 -7.24 -2.71 -4.05
C ASN A 63 -7.11 -3.97 -3.18
N HIS A 64 -5.95 -4.59 -3.11
CA HIS A 64 -5.73 -5.75 -2.24
C HIS A 64 -5.72 -5.38 -0.76
N GLU A 65 -5.15 -4.24 -0.37
CA GLU A 65 -5.30 -3.72 1.00
C GLU A 65 -6.76 -3.41 1.30
N GLN A 66 -7.53 -2.86 0.35
CA GLN A 66 -8.95 -2.58 0.56
C GLN A 66 -9.75 -3.87 0.81
N LEU A 67 -9.54 -4.92 0.00
CA LEU A 67 -10.19 -6.23 0.21
C LEU A 67 -9.88 -6.81 1.60
N MET A 68 -8.64 -6.72 2.04
CA MET A 68 -8.21 -7.12 3.38
C MET A 68 -8.96 -6.34 4.47
N LEU A 69 -9.01 -5.02 4.33
CA LEU A 69 -9.66 -4.13 5.31
C LEU A 69 -11.18 -4.36 5.37
N ASP A 70 -11.84 -4.57 4.24
CA ASP A 70 -13.27 -4.85 4.16
C ASP A 70 -13.61 -6.13 4.94
N PHE A 71 -12.82 -7.19 4.79
CA PHE A 71 -12.98 -8.41 5.56
C PHE A 71 -12.78 -8.18 7.08
N PHE A 72 -11.71 -7.49 7.49
CA PHE A 72 -11.45 -7.26 8.91
C PHE A 72 -12.43 -6.28 9.56
N HIS A 73 -13.02 -5.37 8.79
CA HIS A 73 -14.07 -4.46 9.25
C HIS A 73 -15.39 -5.21 9.52
N ASN A 74 -15.74 -6.16 8.67
CA ASN A 74 -16.95 -6.98 8.82
C ASN A 74 -16.67 -8.47 8.58
N PRO A 75 -16.10 -9.19 9.57
CA PRO A 75 -15.72 -10.61 9.40
C PRO A 75 -16.90 -11.56 9.18
N GLN A 76 -18.13 -11.12 9.35
CA GLN A 76 -19.36 -11.90 9.09
C GLN A 76 -19.82 -11.80 7.63
N ASP A 77 -19.24 -10.87 6.87
CA ASP A 77 -19.56 -10.70 5.46
C ASP A 77 -18.90 -11.81 4.62
N GLN A 78 -19.72 -12.78 4.22
CA GLN A 78 -19.26 -13.91 3.42
C GLN A 78 -18.85 -13.50 2.01
N GLU A 79 -19.44 -12.45 1.45
CA GLU A 79 -19.08 -11.95 0.13
C GLU A 79 -17.70 -11.29 0.16
N ALA A 80 -17.43 -10.45 1.16
CA ALA A 80 -16.12 -9.85 1.38
C ALA A 80 -15.04 -10.92 1.59
N LEU A 81 -15.33 -11.94 2.43
CA LEU A 81 -14.41 -13.05 2.65
C LEU A 81 -14.11 -13.81 1.34
N LEU A 82 -15.16 -14.19 0.59
CA LEU A 82 -15.00 -14.95 -0.64
C LEU A 82 -14.25 -14.14 -1.70
N ASN A 83 -14.61 -12.87 -1.86
CA ASN A 83 -13.95 -11.97 -2.79
C ASN A 83 -12.45 -11.83 -2.48
N TRP A 84 -12.10 -11.60 -1.22
CA TRP A 84 -10.70 -11.53 -0.81
C TRP A 84 -9.96 -12.86 -1.01
N ALA A 85 -10.57 -13.99 -0.62
CA ALA A 85 -9.97 -15.32 -0.77
C ALA A 85 -9.66 -15.66 -2.24
N ILE A 86 -10.60 -15.39 -3.16
CA ILE A 86 -10.44 -15.63 -4.62
C ILE A 86 -9.31 -14.75 -5.18
N ASN A 87 -9.15 -13.55 -4.67
CA ASN A 87 -8.09 -12.63 -5.09
C ASN A 87 -6.72 -12.93 -4.46
N GLY A 88 -6.61 -14.01 -3.67
CA GLY A 88 -5.34 -14.48 -3.11
C GLY A 88 -5.06 -14.06 -1.67
N GLY A 89 -6.08 -13.68 -0.90
CA GLY A 89 -5.96 -13.19 0.48
C GLY A 89 -5.58 -14.23 1.52
N VAL A 90 -5.68 -15.53 1.20
CA VAL A 90 -5.46 -16.61 2.17
C VAL A 90 -4.09 -16.57 2.88
N PRO A 91 -2.95 -16.36 2.18
CA PRO A 91 -1.66 -16.22 2.85
C PRO A 91 -1.60 -15.02 3.81
N THR A 92 -2.17 -13.89 3.40
CA THR A 92 -2.26 -12.66 4.21
C THR A 92 -3.08 -12.91 5.48
N ALA A 93 -4.27 -13.50 5.34
CA ALA A 93 -5.12 -13.86 6.48
C ALA A 93 -4.38 -14.76 7.49
N ARG A 94 -3.69 -15.79 7.00
CA ARG A 94 -2.88 -16.69 7.85
C ARG A 94 -1.77 -15.93 8.59
N GLY A 95 -1.10 -15.02 7.93
CA GLY A 95 -0.04 -14.19 8.53
C GLY A 95 -0.59 -13.29 9.64
N LEU A 96 -1.67 -12.56 9.34
CA LEU A 96 -2.31 -11.65 10.29
C LEU A 96 -2.90 -12.38 11.50
N MET A 97 -3.50 -13.56 11.32
CA MET A 97 -4.06 -14.35 12.42
C MET A 97 -3.00 -14.93 13.37
N LYS A 98 -1.74 -15.06 12.95
CA LYS A 98 -0.62 -15.46 13.81
C LYS A 98 -0.09 -14.31 14.68
N MET A 99 -0.43 -13.07 14.36
CA MET A 99 -0.02 -11.91 15.13
C MET A 99 -0.81 -11.82 16.45
N LYS A 100 -0.21 -11.17 17.46
CA LYS A 100 -0.94 -10.72 18.65
C LYS A 100 -2.02 -9.72 18.22
N ALA A 101 -3.17 -9.75 18.90
CA ALA A 101 -4.34 -8.94 18.51
C ALA A 101 -4.01 -7.45 18.38
N ASP A 102 -3.32 -6.88 19.37
CA ASP A 102 -2.97 -5.45 19.38
C ASP A 102 -2.05 -5.08 18.22
N ALA A 103 -1.03 -5.90 17.95
CA ALA A 103 -0.10 -5.66 16.83
C ALA A 103 -0.78 -5.80 15.46
N ARG A 104 -1.75 -6.72 15.35
CA ARG A 104 -2.56 -6.87 14.14
C ARG A 104 -3.45 -5.64 13.94
N HIS A 105 -4.13 -5.19 15.00
CA HIS A 105 -4.99 -4.01 14.96
C HIS A 105 -4.20 -2.76 14.54
N ASP A 106 -3.07 -2.51 15.17
CA ASP A 106 -2.17 -1.40 14.83
C ASP A 106 -1.70 -1.43 13.36
N LEU A 107 -1.43 -2.60 12.80
CA LEU A 107 -1.03 -2.74 11.40
C LEU A 107 -2.20 -2.50 10.44
N LEU A 108 -3.41 -2.96 10.80
CA LEU A 108 -4.63 -2.74 10.01
C LEU A 108 -5.06 -1.27 10.05
N ASP A 109 -4.97 -0.61 11.21
CA ASP A 109 -5.27 0.82 11.37
C ASP A 109 -4.32 1.68 10.54
N TRP A 110 -3.02 1.33 10.54
CA TRP A 110 -2.06 1.97 9.65
C TRP A 110 -2.47 1.83 8.18
N ALA A 111 -2.83 0.62 7.74
CA ALA A 111 -3.25 0.38 6.37
C ALA A 111 -4.54 1.15 6.01
N ALA A 112 -5.49 1.24 6.94
CA ALA A 112 -6.74 1.99 6.74
C ALA A 112 -6.51 3.50 6.60
N GLY A 113 -5.43 4.02 7.18
CA GLY A 113 -5.02 5.43 7.06
C GLY A 113 -4.24 5.78 5.79
N LEU A 114 -3.95 4.82 4.91
CA LEU A 114 -3.19 5.07 3.69
C LEU A 114 -3.98 5.91 2.69
N ALA A 115 -3.30 6.87 2.07
CA ALA A 115 -3.89 7.67 1.00
C ALA A 115 -4.17 6.82 -0.25
N ARG A 116 -5.23 7.15 -0.98
CA ARG A 116 -5.56 6.46 -2.24
C ARG A 116 -4.81 7.03 -3.44
N TRP A 117 -4.38 8.26 -3.35
CA TRP A 117 -3.61 8.99 -4.35
C TRP A 117 -2.90 10.17 -3.71
N ILE A 118 -1.85 10.65 -4.36
CA ILE A 118 -1.12 11.86 -3.98
C ILE A 118 -0.70 12.63 -5.23
N VAL A 119 -0.44 13.91 -5.04
CA VAL A 119 0.18 14.77 -6.08
C VAL A 119 1.63 15.02 -5.71
N LYS A 120 2.54 14.85 -6.66
CA LYS A 120 3.97 15.08 -6.48
C LYS A 120 4.54 15.86 -7.65
N THR A 121 5.31 16.90 -7.35
CA THR A 121 6.08 17.63 -8.37
C THR A 121 7.53 17.17 -8.36
N VAL A 122 8.03 16.71 -9.50
CA VAL A 122 9.42 16.27 -9.70
C VAL A 122 9.99 16.99 -10.92
N ALA A 123 11.11 17.66 -10.75
CA ALA A 123 11.78 18.41 -11.82
C ALA A 123 10.84 19.37 -12.59
N GLY A 124 9.95 20.06 -11.88
CA GLY A 124 8.99 21.01 -12.47
C GLY A 124 7.80 20.37 -13.18
N ARG A 125 7.65 19.05 -13.11
CA ARG A 125 6.47 18.32 -13.63
C ARG A 125 5.64 17.78 -12.48
N THR A 126 4.33 17.96 -12.57
CA THR A 126 3.37 17.43 -11.57
C THR A 126 2.86 16.07 -12.03
N TYR A 127 2.91 15.11 -11.09
CA TYR A 127 2.44 13.75 -11.26
C TYR A 127 1.34 13.47 -10.25
N VAL A 128 0.32 12.74 -10.68
CA VAL A 128 -0.67 12.14 -9.79
C VAL A 128 -0.29 10.66 -9.64
N LEU A 129 0.06 10.27 -8.43
CA LEU A 129 0.41 8.89 -8.11
C LEU A 129 -0.83 8.20 -7.53
N VAL A 130 -1.19 7.06 -8.10
CA VAL A 130 -2.38 6.30 -7.74
C VAL A 130 -2.16 4.83 -8.11
N HIS A 131 -2.75 3.91 -7.34
CA HIS A 131 -2.66 2.47 -7.64
C HIS A 131 -3.51 2.10 -8.86
N ALA A 132 -4.74 2.62 -8.93
CA ALA A 132 -5.70 2.35 -10.02
C ALA A 132 -6.10 3.66 -10.72
N GLY A 133 -7.12 3.61 -11.57
CA GLY A 133 -7.62 4.79 -12.28
C GLY A 133 -8.29 5.80 -11.34
N LEU A 134 -8.15 7.07 -11.66
CA LEU A 134 -8.89 8.16 -11.03
C LEU A 134 -10.00 8.64 -11.96
N ARG A 135 -11.17 8.92 -11.40
CA ARG A 135 -12.20 9.66 -12.12
C ARG A 135 -11.79 11.14 -12.17
N THR A 136 -11.66 11.68 -13.37
CA THR A 136 -11.19 13.07 -13.60
C THR A 136 -12.05 14.13 -12.90
N GLU A 137 -13.32 13.84 -12.64
CA GLU A 137 -14.25 14.70 -11.91
C GLU A 137 -13.85 14.89 -10.44
N LYS A 138 -13.27 13.84 -9.80
CA LYS A 138 -12.72 13.93 -8.44
C LYS A 138 -11.39 14.69 -8.38
N LEU A 139 -10.55 14.56 -9.40
CA LEU A 139 -9.28 15.29 -9.49
C LEU A 139 -9.48 16.82 -9.50
N ALA A 140 -10.53 17.30 -10.17
CA ALA A 140 -10.80 18.74 -10.26
C ALA A 140 -11.31 19.33 -8.94
N ALA A 141 -12.07 18.56 -8.15
CA ALA A 141 -12.58 18.99 -6.83
C ALA A 141 -11.47 18.98 -5.76
N ASP A 142 -10.68 17.91 -5.71
CA ASP A 142 -9.67 17.73 -4.66
C ASP A 142 -8.34 18.46 -4.97
N ALA A 143 -8.02 18.71 -6.25
CA ALA A 143 -6.84 19.48 -6.64
C ALA A 143 -6.97 20.97 -6.27
N ALA A 144 -8.18 21.51 -6.17
CA ALA A 144 -8.41 22.88 -5.71
C ALA A 144 -8.02 23.09 -4.24
N ASP A 145 -8.17 22.05 -3.40
CA ASP A 145 -7.85 22.11 -1.97
C ASP A 145 -6.36 21.87 -1.67
N HIS A 146 -5.61 21.21 -2.56
CA HIS A 146 -4.20 20.88 -2.35
C HIS A 146 -3.19 21.80 -3.07
N ILE A 147 -3.64 22.70 -3.94
CA ILE A 147 -2.78 23.71 -4.60
C ILE A 147 -2.65 24.99 -3.74
N SER A 148 -3.41 25.11 -2.66
CA SER A 148 -3.48 26.30 -1.80
C SER A 148 -2.68 26.20 -0.48
N ALA A 149 -1.79 25.21 -0.31
CA ALA A 149 -0.99 25.04 0.90
C ALA A 149 0.51 25.04 0.60
#